data_9fdec718d728bfc2f81f63d20cdc8a39
#
_entry.id   9fdec718d728bfc2f81f63d20cdc8a39
#
_cell.length_a   1.000
_cell.length_b   1.000
_cell.length_c   1.000
_cell.angle_alpha   90.00
_cell.angle_beta   90.00
_cell.angle_gamma   90.00
#
_symmetry.space_group_name_H-M   'P 1'
#
loop_
_entity.id
_entity.type
_entity.pdbx_description
1 polymer ?
#
loop_
_entity_poly.entity_id
_entity_poly.type
_entity_poly.pdbx_seq_one_letter_code
_entity_poly.pdbx_strand_id
1 'polypeptide(L)'
;NPFPKACPAPAVLQGCLESTSGLIMGGDSKSAIVAERVTGAIKNISTTAEPKVKTVIPVDPSGDGGLMDIVLSPSYQQDRLMYAYISTPTDNRVVRIADGDVPKPILTGIPKGPTGNTGALIFTSPTTLMVLTGDAGNPAAAADPASLAGKLLRIEQPTTVGQAPPTTALSGMGAGGALCIDGASGALYVTDRTPTADRLQRITKDSKVSTVWTWPDRPGVAGCVATDNTVMVNLVNTKKTVAVRLAKETGAVTGDPEALRTDTHGHVFALKLSPDGNIWGATVNKTAGDVEKFDDVVFPLFPQGGFPRSTDDKT
;
A
#
# COMPACT_ATOMS: atom_id res chain seq x y z
N ASN A 1 -1.27 21.62 32.34
CA ASN A 1 -2.37 20.80 31.82
C ASN A 1 -1.95 20.23 30.48
N PRO A 2 -1.59 18.94 30.40
CA PRO A 2 -1.47 18.36 29.07
C PRO A 2 -2.86 18.47 28.44
N PHE A 3 -2.97 19.20 27.36
CA PHE A 3 -4.19 19.23 26.56
C PHE A 3 -4.58 17.78 26.30
N PRO A 4 -5.83 17.40 26.54
CA PRO A 4 -6.26 16.08 26.15
C PRO A 4 -5.91 15.92 24.68
N LYS A 5 -5.38 14.75 24.30
CA LYS A 5 -5.16 14.45 22.87
C LYS A 5 -6.38 14.94 22.12
N ALA A 6 -6.17 15.75 21.08
CA ALA A 6 -7.27 16.26 20.26
C ALA A 6 -8.10 15.11 19.67
N CYS A 7 -7.55 13.90 19.66
CA CYS A 7 -8.22 12.67 19.24
C CYS A 7 -7.99 11.52 20.21
N PRO A 8 -8.82 11.36 21.23
CA PRO A 8 -8.66 10.29 22.22
C PRO A 8 -9.22 8.94 21.71
N ALA A 9 -8.81 8.49 20.54
CA ALA A 9 -9.24 7.22 19.99
C ALA A 9 -8.66 6.05 20.78
N PRO A 10 -9.47 5.13 21.30
CA PRO A 10 -8.99 3.99 22.07
C PRO A 10 -8.45 2.89 21.15
N ALA A 11 -7.46 2.14 21.65
CA ALA A 11 -6.92 0.93 21.00
C ALA A 11 -6.38 1.14 19.56
N VAL A 12 -5.94 2.36 19.24
CA VAL A 12 -5.33 2.71 17.97
C VAL A 12 -3.97 3.38 18.19
N LEU A 13 -3.13 3.38 17.16
CA LEU A 13 -1.88 4.14 17.20
C LEU A 13 -2.19 5.64 17.17
N GLN A 14 -3.03 6.06 16.24
CA GLN A 14 -3.49 7.43 16.09
C GLN A 14 -4.85 7.45 15.39
N GLY A 15 -5.63 8.49 15.64
CA GLY A 15 -6.92 8.74 15.00
C GLY A 15 -7.05 10.19 14.52
N CYS A 16 -8.25 10.57 14.11
CA CYS A 16 -8.59 11.89 13.57
C CYS A 16 -7.69 12.31 12.40
N LEU A 17 -7.22 11.35 11.64
CA LEU A 17 -6.49 11.59 10.39
C LEU A 17 -7.48 11.84 9.24
N GLU A 18 -7.00 12.41 8.16
CA GLU A 18 -7.70 12.31 6.88
C GLU A 18 -7.52 10.92 6.28
N SER A 19 -8.29 10.57 5.24
CA SER A 19 -8.16 9.24 4.62
C SER A 19 -6.73 8.93 4.25
N THR A 20 -6.26 7.80 4.77
CA THR A 20 -4.86 7.39 4.66
C THR A 20 -4.58 6.73 3.31
N SER A 21 -3.34 6.79 2.86
CA SER A 21 -2.93 6.17 1.59
C SER A 21 -1.67 5.33 1.73
N GLY A 22 -0.67 5.83 2.42
CA GLY A 22 0.57 5.11 2.68
C GLY A 22 0.87 5.02 4.16
N LEU A 23 1.54 3.93 4.56
CA LEU A 23 1.88 3.67 5.96
C LEU A 23 3.26 3.04 6.04
N ILE A 24 4.09 3.57 6.93
CA ILE A 24 5.42 3.04 7.24
C ILE A 24 5.49 2.88 8.76
N MET A 25 5.57 1.64 9.24
CA MET A 25 5.62 1.35 10.67
C MET A 25 7.02 1.52 11.23
N GLY A 26 7.12 2.13 12.40
CA GLY A 26 8.34 2.13 13.21
C GLY A 26 8.64 0.76 13.80
N GLY A 27 9.90 0.53 14.18
CA GLY A 27 10.38 -0.77 14.64
C GLY A 27 9.81 -1.24 15.97
N ASP A 28 9.30 -0.32 16.79
CA ASP A 28 8.76 -0.58 18.13
C ASP A 28 7.23 -0.69 18.19
N SER A 29 6.53 -0.59 17.07
CA SER A 29 5.06 -0.53 16.99
C SER A 29 4.43 0.62 17.80
N LYS A 30 5.18 1.66 18.13
CA LYS A 30 4.72 2.84 18.89
C LYS A 30 4.69 4.11 18.07
N SER A 31 5.24 4.06 16.86
CA SER A 31 5.31 5.18 15.94
C SER A 31 5.18 4.72 14.50
N ALA A 32 4.78 5.63 13.64
CA ALA A 32 4.66 5.39 12.21
C ALA A 32 4.77 6.70 11.43
N ILE A 33 4.93 6.56 10.12
CA ILE A 33 4.76 7.63 9.15
C ILE A 33 3.52 7.29 8.33
N VAL A 34 2.58 8.22 8.22
CA VAL A 34 1.34 8.02 7.47
C VAL A 34 1.16 9.11 6.43
N ALA A 35 0.71 8.71 5.24
CA ALA A 35 0.33 9.62 4.17
C ALA A 35 -1.19 9.79 4.13
N GLU A 36 -1.64 11.01 3.85
CA GLU A 36 -3.04 11.35 3.62
C GLU A 36 -3.26 11.65 2.14
N ARG A 37 -4.18 10.93 1.52
CA ARG A 37 -4.37 10.94 0.06
C ARG A 37 -4.75 12.32 -0.48
N VAL A 38 -5.74 12.97 0.12
CA VAL A 38 -6.34 14.20 -0.41
C VAL A 38 -5.51 15.42 -0.05
N THR A 39 -4.98 15.48 1.16
CA THR A 39 -4.22 16.63 1.65
C THR A 39 -2.78 16.67 1.16
N GLY A 40 -2.22 15.53 0.77
CA GLY A 40 -0.80 15.40 0.46
C GLY A 40 0.10 15.44 1.69
N ALA A 41 -0.45 15.43 2.88
CA ALA A 41 0.31 15.48 4.12
C ALA A 41 0.98 14.13 4.42
N ILE A 42 2.23 14.20 4.84
CA ILE A 42 2.97 13.08 5.43
C ILE A 42 3.20 13.43 6.90
N LYS A 43 2.72 12.58 7.79
CA LYS A 43 2.70 12.82 9.23
C LYS A 43 3.47 11.77 10.00
N ASN A 44 4.27 12.22 10.97
CA ASN A 44 4.77 11.35 12.03
C ASN A 44 3.67 11.20 13.08
N ILE A 45 3.35 9.97 13.41
CA ILE A 45 2.33 9.62 14.41
C ILE A 45 2.91 8.70 15.47
N SER A 46 2.36 8.79 16.68
CA SER A 46 2.76 7.94 17.80
C SER A 46 1.61 7.78 18.79
N THR A 47 1.77 6.85 19.73
CA THR A 47 0.80 6.64 20.81
C THR A 47 0.82 7.75 21.85
N THR A 48 1.88 8.56 21.92
CA THR A 48 2.17 9.49 23.02
C THR A 48 2.10 10.97 22.65
N ALA A 49 2.06 11.29 21.35
CA ALA A 49 2.10 12.68 20.87
C ALA A 49 1.02 12.93 19.82
N GLU A 50 0.66 14.19 19.63
CA GLU A 50 -0.17 14.63 18.52
C GLU A 50 0.53 14.35 17.18
N PRO A 51 -0.21 14.11 16.09
CA PRO A 51 0.37 13.98 14.76
C PRO A 51 1.20 15.21 14.41
N LYS A 52 2.40 14.97 13.91
CA LYS A 52 3.30 16.03 13.46
C LYS A 52 3.47 15.97 11.95
N VAL A 53 3.12 17.03 11.25
CA VAL A 53 3.34 17.13 9.81
C VAL A 53 4.85 17.13 9.53
N LYS A 54 5.32 16.11 8.80
CA LYS A 54 6.69 16.02 8.32
C LYS A 54 6.88 16.90 7.08
N THR A 55 5.95 16.78 6.13
CA THR A 55 5.90 17.58 4.91
C THR A 55 4.51 17.50 4.29
N VAL A 56 4.19 18.45 3.42
CA VAL A 56 2.98 18.41 2.59
C VAL A 56 3.43 18.46 1.13
N ILE A 57 3.04 17.45 0.36
CA ILE A 57 3.33 17.39 -1.07
C ILE A 57 2.15 17.97 -1.83
N PRO A 58 2.38 18.94 -2.74
CA PRO A 58 1.33 19.39 -3.64
C PRO A 58 0.83 18.24 -4.51
N VAL A 59 -0.45 17.92 -4.43
CA VAL A 59 -1.07 16.83 -5.19
C VAL A 59 -2.40 17.31 -5.78
N ASP A 60 -2.85 16.66 -6.85
CA ASP A 60 -4.20 16.80 -7.36
C ASP A 60 -5.05 15.61 -6.87
N PRO A 61 -5.96 15.81 -5.90
CA PRO A 61 -6.75 14.73 -5.33
C PRO A 61 -8.04 14.43 -6.12
N SER A 62 -8.22 15.01 -7.30
CA SER A 62 -9.43 14.79 -8.09
C SER A 62 -9.59 13.31 -8.46
N GLY A 63 -10.84 12.87 -8.48
CA GLY A 63 -11.15 11.45 -8.67
C GLY A 63 -10.62 10.60 -7.50
N ASP A 64 -9.89 9.56 -7.83
CA ASP A 64 -9.22 8.70 -6.85
C ASP A 64 -7.71 8.98 -6.71
N GLY A 65 -7.26 10.14 -7.21
CA GLY A 65 -5.86 10.56 -7.17
C GLY A 65 -5.43 11.21 -5.86
N GLY A 66 -4.23 11.74 -5.86
CA GLY A 66 -3.63 12.45 -4.73
C GLY A 66 -2.27 11.89 -4.33
N LEU A 67 -1.99 11.83 -3.04
CA LEU A 67 -0.82 11.13 -2.50
C LEU A 67 -1.20 9.66 -2.30
N MET A 68 -0.65 8.78 -3.14
CA MET A 68 -1.15 7.40 -3.25
C MET A 68 -0.35 6.39 -2.43
N ASP A 69 0.95 6.59 -2.29
CA ASP A 69 1.80 5.70 -1.49
C ASP A 69 3.12 6.39 -1.14
N ILE A 70 3.75 5.91 -0.08
CA ILE A 70 5.08 6.34 0.37
C ILE A 70 5.92 5.13 0.76
N VAL A 71 7.22 5.20 0.49
CA VAL A 71 8.21 4.24 0.99
C VAL A 71 9.48 4.96 1.40
N LEU A 72 10.19 4.41 2.38
CA LEU A 72 11.53 4.87 2.72
C LEU A 72 12.56 4.34 1.73
N SER A 73 13.62 5.12 1.49
CA SER A 73 14.84 4.58 0.90
C SER A 73 15.34 3.38 1.72
N PRO A 74 15.87 2.32 1.09
CA PRO A 74 16.49 1.20 1.82
C PRO A 74 17.63 1.63 2.75
N SER A 75 18.26 2.78 2.47
CA SER A 75 19.32 3.40 3.28
C SER A 75 18.86 4.67 4.01
N TYR A 76 17.59 4.72 4.39
CA TYR A 76 16.97 5.91 5.00
C TYR A 76 17.73 6.43 6.23
N GLN A 77 18.33 5.56 7.03
CA GLN A 77 19.12 5.98 8.21
C GLN A 77 20.32 6.85 7.81
N GLN A 78 20.86 6.68 6.62
CA GLN A 78 21.99 7.42 6.08
C GLN A 78 21.56 8.59 5.20
N ASP A 79 20.65 8.35 4.24
CA ASP A 79 20.29 9.35 3.22
C ASP A 79 19.04 10.16 3.54
N ARG A 80 18.19 9.68 4.44
CA ARG A 80 16.92 10.30 4.85
C ARG A 80 15.95 10.53 3.68
N LEU A 81 16.07 9.74 2.61
CA LEU A 81 15.22 9.86 1.44
C LEU A 81 13.94 9.03 1.58
N MET A 82 12.87 9.58 1.04
CA MET A 82 11.59 8.91 0.85
C MET A 82 11.19 8.97 -0.63
N TYR A 83 10.31 8.08 -1.03
CA TYR A 83 9.69 8.09 -2.36
C TYR A 83 8.19 8.10 -2.21
N ALA A 84 7.50 8.80 -3.09
CA ALA A 84 6.05 8.90 -3.10
C ALA A 84 5.49 8.71 -4.51
N TYR A 85 4.33 8.10 -4.60
CA TYR A 85 3.51 8.05 -5.82
C TYR A 85 2.43 9.12 -5.68
N ILE A 86 2.38 10.05 -6.60
CA ILE A 86 1.48 11.21 -6.52
C ILE A 86 0.74 11.45 -7.83
N SER A 87 -0.44 12.07 -7.72
CA SER A 87 -1.14 12.67 -8.85
C SER A 87 -0.85 14.17 -8.92
N THR A 88 -0.52 14.64 -10.11
CA THR A 88 -0.43 16.06 -10.43
C THR A 88 -1.60 16.47 -11.33
N PRO A 89 -1.77 17.75 -11.68
CA PRO A 89 -2.81 18.14 -12.64
C PRO A 89 -2.71 17.45 -14.01
N THR A 90 -1.53 16.98 -14.42
CA THR A 90 -1.29 16.47 -15.78
C THR A 90 -0.94 14.97 -15.85
N ASP A 91 -0.44 14.38 -14.77
CA ASP A 91 -0.02 12.99 -14.76
C ASP A 91 -0.05 12.38 -13.35
N ASN A 92 0.20 11.09 -13.27
CA ASN A 92 0.70 10.45 -12.06
C ASN A 92 2.22 10.28 -12.17
N ARG A 93 2.93 10.33 -11.05
CA ARG A 93 4.39 10.25 -11.04
C ARG A 93 4.96 9.71 -9.75
N VAL A 94 6.21 9.27 -9.82
CA VAL A 94 7.02 8.92 -8.66
C VAL A 94 7.99 10.06 -8.39
N VAL A 95 8.05 10.51 -7.15
CA VAL A 95 8.95 11.57 -6.71
C VAL A 95 9.83 11.09 -5.56
N ARG A 96 11.02 11.70 -5.44
CA ARG A 96 11.91 11.55 -4.30
C ARG A 96 11.79 12.76 -3.38
N ILE A 97 11.73 12.51 -2.10
CA ILE A 97 11.59 13.53 -1.05
C ILE A 97 12.84 13.49 -0.18
N ALA A 98 13.56 14.61 -0.10
CA ALA A 98 14.63 14.83 0.86
C ALA A 98 14.14 15.82 1.92
N ASP A 99 14.65 15.70 3.15
CA ASP A 99 14.29 16.63 4.24
C ASP A 99 14.60 18.08 3.84
N GLY A 100 13.59 18.96 3.97
CA GLY A 100 13.71 20.38 3.70
C GLY A 100 13.82 20.77 2.23
N ASP A 101 13.63 19.83 1.30
CA ASP A 101 13.70 20.07 -0.13
C ASP A 101 12.33 19.87 -0.80
N VAL A 102 12.17 20.40 -2.01
CA VAL A 102 11.00 20.13 -2.85
C VAL A 102 11.07 18.71 -3.41
N PRO A 103 9.93 18.04 -3.60
CA PRO A 103 9.91 16.73 -4.26
C PRO A 103 10.50 16.79 -5.67
N LYS A 104 11.37 15.83 -6.00
CA LYS A 104 12.03 15.74 -7.30
C LYS A 104 11.54 14.52 -8.08
N PRO A 105 11.22 14.65 -9.37
CA PRO A 105 10.69 13.53 -10.15
C PRO A 105 11.74 12.43 -10.36
N ILE A 106 11.28 11.19 -10.24
CA ILE A 106 11.98 9.96 -10.62
C ILE A 106 11.39 9.42 -11.92
N LEU A 107 10.07 9.31 -11.98
CA LEU A 107 9.33 8.85 -13.14
C LEU A 107 8.11 9.75 -13.33
N THR A 108 7.94 10.30 -14.53
CA THR A 108 6.81 11.16 -14.91
C THR A 108 6.03 10.55 -16.07
N GLY A 109 4.88 11.13 -16.38
CA GLY A 109 4.11 10.75 -17.58
C GLY A 109 3.31 9.46 -17.42
N ILE A 110 3.08 9.00 -16.19
CA ILE A 110 2.11 7.93 -15.96
C ILE A 110 0.73 8.53 -16.23
N PRO A 111 -0.08 7.94 -17.12
CA PRO A 111 -1.38 8.48 -17.46
C PRO A 111 -2.29 8.66 -16.25
N LYS A 112 -3.01 9.78 -16.23
CA LYS A 112 -4.00 10.15 -15.23
C LYS A 112 -5.40 10.14 -15.86
N GLY A 113 -6.38 9.72 -15.08
CA GLY A 113 -7.78 9.70 -15.50
C GLY A 113 -8.73 10.15 -14.39
N PRO A 114 -10.04 10.10 -14.64
CA PRO A 114 -11.05 10.33 -13.60
C PRO A 114 -11.02 9.27 -12.51
N THR A 115 -10.58 8.07 -12.85
CA THR A 115 -10.38 6.90 -11.97
C THR A 115 -9.11 6.16 -12.37
N GLY A 116 -8.73 5.15 -11.59
CA GLY A 116 -7.57 4.32 -11.93
C GLY A 116 -6.24 5.04 -11.70
N ASN A 117 -6.18 5.95 -10.76
CA ASN A 117 -4.96 6.69 -10.40
C ASN A 117 -4.21 6.05 -9.23
N THR A 118 -4.67 4.96 -8.69
CA THR A 118 -4.01 4.28 -7.57
C THR A 118 -2.63 3.81 -8.00
N GLY A 119 -1.65 4.00 -7.14
CA GLY A 119 -0.28 3.55 -7.34
C GLY A 119 0.29 2.97 -6.06
N ALA A 120 1.28 2.11 -6.20
CA ALA A 120 1.98 1.51 -5.07
C ALA A 120 3.48 1.40 -5.35
N LEU A 121 4.26 1.48 -4.28
CA LEU A 121 5.72 1.44 -4.32
C LEU A 121 6.23 0.38 -3.35
N ILE A 122 7.26 -0.36 -3.75
CA ILE A 122 8.01 -1.22 -2.86
C ILE A 122 9.45 -1.40 -3.37
N PHE A 123 10.42 -1.37 -2.46
CA PHE A 123 11.77 -1.83 -2.77
C PHE A 123 11.84 -3.33 -2.59
N THR A 124 12.24 -4.05 -3.63
CA THR A 124 12.48 -5.50 -3.59
C THR A 124 13.93 -5.85 -3.32
N SER A 125 14.81 -4.87 -3.46
CA SER A 125 16.23 -4.92 -3.09
C SER A 125 16.71 -3.50 -2.74
N PRO A 126 17.92 -3.32 -2.23
CA PRO A 126 18.45 -1.97 -1.97
C PRO A 126 18.51 -1.05 -3.21
N THR A 127 18.45 -1.61 -4.41
CA THR A 127 18.60 -0.87 -5.67
C THR A 127 17.41 -0.94 -6.60
N THR A 128 16.39 -1.76 -6.30
CA THR A 128 15.25 -1.99 -7.19
C THR A 128 13.95 -1.48 -6.56
N LEU A 129 13.35 -0.48 -7.19
CA LEU A 129 12.03 0.03 -6.85
C LEU A 129 10.99 -0.53 -7.83
N MET A 130 9.99 -1.22 -7.31
CA MET A 130 8.83 -1.65 -8.07
C MET A 130 7.71 -0.63 -7.94
N VAL A 131 7.06 -0.32 -9.06
CA VAL A 131 5.98 0.68 -9.14
C VAL A 131 4.78 0.04 -9.80
N LEU A 132 3.68 -0.07 -9.06
CA LEU A 132 2.38 -0.48 -9.61
C LEU A 132 1.63 0.77 -10.05
N THR A 133 1.22 0.82 -11.32
CA THR A 133 0.45 1.93 -11.86
C THR A 133 -0.97 1.49 -12.17
N GLY A 134 -1.95 2.36 -11.89
CA GLY A 134 -3.33 2.16 -12.33
C GLY A 134 -3.51 2.39 -13.82
N ASP A 135 -4.62 1.90 -14.36
CA ASP A 135 -4.94 1.98 -15.80
C ASP A 135 -5.50 3.34 -16.24
N ALA A 136 -5.63 4.28 -15.32
CA ALA A 136 -6.27 5.59 -15.56
C ALA A 136 -7.70 5.48 -16.12
N GLY A 137 -8.40 4.37 -15.82
CA GLY A 137 -9.72 4.08 -16.38
C GLY A 137 -9.71 3.66 -17.84
N ASN A 138 -8.54 3.31 -18.39
CA ASN A 138 -8.35 2.95 -19.80
C ASN A 138 -7.67 1.57 -19.94
N PRO A 139 -8.43 0.47 -20.01
CA PRO A 139 -7.86 -0.87 -20.17
C PRO A 139 -7.01 -1.03 -21.43
N ALA A 140 -7.30 -0.30 -22.50
CA ALA A 140 -6.51 -0.32 -23.72
C ALA A 140 -5.08 0.22 -23.49
N ALA A 141 -4.93 1.26 -22.70
CA ALA A 141 -3.62 1.77 -22.30
C ALA A 141 -2.86 0.76 -21.44
N ALA A 142 -3.54 0.06 -20.54
CA ALA A 142 -2.94 -0.99 -19.72
C ALA A 142 -2.36 -2.15 -20.57
N ALA A 143 -2.98 -2.46 -21.70
CA ALA A 143 -2.53 -3.48 -22.65
C ALA A 143 -1.43 -2.96 -23.62
N ASP A 144 -1.32 -1.64 -23.78
CA ASP A 144 -0.35 -1.01 -24.70
C ASP A 144 1.06 -0.99 -24.07
N PRO A 145 2.05 -1.67 -24.66
CA PRO A 145 3.41 -1.68 -24.12
C PRO A 145 4.09 -0.31 -24.15
N ALA A 146 3.61 0.64 -24.96
CA ALA A 146 4.13 2.01 -24.99
C ALA A 146 3.59 2.90 -23.87
N SER A 147 2.53 2.50 -23.18
CA SER A 147 1.91 3.25 -22.09
C SER A 147 2.46 2.82 -20.73
N LEU A 148 2.64 3.78 -19.82
CA LEU A 148 2.97 3.50 -18.42
C LEU A 148 1.74 3.20 -17.56
N ALA A 149 0.53 3.29 -18.11
CA ALA A 149 -0.70 2.97 -17.39
C ALA A 149 -0.89 1.46 -17.24
N GLY A 150 -1.43 1.03 -16.09
CA GLY A 150 -1.78 -0.36 -15.84
C GLY A 150 -0.59 -1.32 -15.94
N LYS A 151 0.50 -1.00 -15.31
CA LYS A 151 1.77 -1.74 -15.34
C LYS A 151 2.30 -2.00 -13.95
N LEU A 152 3.03 -3.08 -13.80
CA LEU A 152 4.04 -3.21 -12.77
C LEU A 152 5.40 -2.91 -13.40
N LEU A 153 6.00 -1.80 -12.98
CA LEU A 153 7.26 -1.29 -13.52
C LEU A 153 8.40 -1.57 -12.56
N ARG A 154 9.60 -1.76 -13.12
CA ARG A 154 10.84 -1.90 -12.37
C ARG A 154 11.75 -0.73 -12.68
N ILE A 155 12.18 -0.01 -11.63
CA ILE A 155 13.16 1.07 -11.70
C ILE A 155 14.42 0.59 -10.98
N GLU A 156 15.52 0.47 -11.71
CA GLU A 156 16.82 0.15 -11.13
C GLU A 156 17.54 1.44 -10.73
N GLN A 157 18.10 1.46 -9.52
CA GLN A 157 18.86 2.59 -8.99
C GLN A 157 18.14 3.94 -9.17
N PRO A 158 16.99 4.14 -8.49
CA PRO A 158 16.21 5.37 -8.64
C PRO A 158 17.07 6.63 -8.43
N THR A 159 17.00 7.55 -9.39
CA THR A 159 17.76 8.80 -9.36
C THR A 159 16.92 9.95 -9.92
N THR A 160 17.22 11.17 -9.51
CA THR A 160 16.57 12.40 -10.01
C THR A 160 17.26 12.97 -11.26
N VAL A 161 18.42 12.45 -11.63
CA VAL A 161 19.20 12.89 -12.79
C VAL A 161 19.58 11.68 -13.63
N GLY A 162 19.20 11.70 -14.91
CA GLY A 162 19.56 10.65 -15.85
C GLY A 162 18.91 9.30 -15.53
N GLN A 163 17.69 9.30 -14.99
CA GLN A 163 16.97 8.06 -14.71
C GLN A 163 16.75 7.26 -15.99
N ALA A 164 17.23 6.02 -15.99
CA ALA A 164 16.94 5.10 -17.07
C ALA A 164 15.43 4.79 -17.16
N PRO A 165 14.88 4.56 -18.35
CA PRO A 165 13.48 4.16 -18.50
C PRO A 165 13.18 2.90 -17.67
N PRO A 166 11.98 2.81 -17.06
CA PRO A 166 11.59 1.60 -16.33
C PRO A 166 11.41 0.42 -17.29
N THR A 167 11.57 -0.79 -16.78
CA THR A 167 11.18 -2.01 -17.48
C THR A 167 9.83 -2.49 -16.96
N THR A 168 9.08 -3.17 -17.82
CA THR A 168 7.74 -3.66 -17.47
C THR A 168 7.82 -5.12 -16.99
N ALA A 169 7.40 -5.37 -15.76
CA ALA A 169 7.30 -6.73 -15.22
C ALA A 169 5.93 -7.36 -15.48
N LEU A 170 4.84 -6.58 -15.38
CA LEU A 170 3.46 -6.98 -15.70
C LEU A 170 2.76 -5.88 -16.48
N SER A 171 1.89 -6.29 -17.40
CA SER A 171 0.97 -5.43 -18.15
C SER A 171 -0.46 -5.81 -17.87
N GLY A 172 -1.42 -4.99 -18.33
CA GLY A 172 -2.84 -5.29 -18.21
C GLY A 172 -3.35 -5.22 -16.78
N MET A 173 -2.73 -4.41 -15.93
CA MET A 173 -3.23 -4.12 -14.60
C MET A 173 -4.47 -3.23 -14.70
N GLY A 174 -5.34 -3.30 -13.70
CA GLY A 174 -6.56 -2.52 -13.65
C GLY A 174 -6.39 -1.19 -12.92
N ALA A 175 -7.36 -0.82 -12.10
CA ALA A 175 -7.37 0.45 -11.36
C ALA A 175 -6.24 0.57 -10.32
N GLY A 176 -5.53 -0.50 -10.06
CA GLY A 176 -4.44 -0.58 -9.10
C GLY A 176 -4.79 -1.42 -7.87
N GLY A 177 -3.92 -1.38 -6.91
CA GLY A 177 -4.02 -2.12 -5.66
C GLY A 177 -2.82 -1.81 -4.78
N ALA A 178 -2.12 -2.85 -4.33
CA ALA A 178 -0.96 -2.74 -3.46
C ALA A 178 0.09 -3.81 -3.77
N LEU A 179 1.25 -3.63 -3.17
CA LEU A 179 2.40 -4.52 -3.27
C LEU A 179 2.83 -4.98 -1.88
N CYS A 180 3.17 -6.23 -1.74
CA CYS A 180 3.84 -6.74 -0.55
C CYS A 180 4.81 -7.87 -0.92
N ILE A 181 5.83 -8.07 -0.10
CA ILE A 181 6.87 -9.05 -0.35
C ILE A 181 6.93 -10.04 0.80
N ASP A 182 7.09 -11.32 0.48
CA ASP A 182 7.43 -12.34 1.46
C ASP A 182 8.94 -12.32 1.70
N GLY A 183 9.34 -11.91 2.90
CA GLY A 183 10.74 -11.80 3.26
C GLY A 183 11.52 -13.13 3.21
N ALA A 184 10.84 -14.24 3.45
CA ALA A 184 11.48 -15.57 3.45
C ALA A 184 11.77 -16.08 2.02
N SER A 185 10.80 -16.00 1.11
CA SER A 185 10.94 -16.49 -0.27
C SER A 185 11.39 -15.42 -1.26
N GLY A 186 11.21 -14.15 -0.92
CA GLY A 186 11.38 -13.02 -1.85
C GLY A 186 10.30 -12.92 -2.92
N ALA A 187 9.21 -13.67 -2.80
CA ALA A 187 8.08 -13.55 -3.71
C ALA A 187 7.36 -12.21 -3.51
N LEU A 188 7.10 -11.53 -4.62
CA LEU A 188 6.31 -10.29 -4.64
C LEU A 188 4.85 -10.64 -4.90
N TYR A 189 3.97 -10.05 -4.09
CA TYR A 189 2.53 -10.17 -4.26
C TYR A 189 1.94 -8.84 -4.70
N VAL A 190 1.00 -8.92 -5.63
CA VAL A 190 0.33 -7.76 -6.23
C VAL A 190 -1.17 -7.97 -6.12
N THR A 191 -1.85 -7.05 -5.46
CA THR A 191 -3.31 -6.96 -5.52
C THR A 191 -3.72 -6.00 -6.62
N ASP A 192 -4.76 -6.35 -7.38
CA ASP A 192 -5.17 -5.56 -8.54
C ASP A 192 -6.67 -5.66 -8.79
N ARG A 193 -7.28 -4.52 -9.11
CA ARG A 193 -8.71 -4.37 -9.38
C ARG A 193 -8.92 -4.18 -10.87
N THR A 194 -9.22 -5.27 -11.59
CA THR A 194 -9.53 -5.20 -13.02
C THR A 194 -11.01 -4.86 -13.22
N PRO A 195 -11.43 -4.46 -14.43
CA PRO A 195 -12.84 -4.21 -14.72
C PRO A 195 -13.77 -5.43 -14.50
N THR A 196 -13.24 -6.64 -14.51
CA THR A 196 -14.03 -7.89 -14.44
C THR A 196 -13.84 -8.67 -13.15
N ALA A 197 -12.72 -8.48 -12.46
CA ALA A 197 -12.41 -9.20 -11.23
C ALA A 197 -11.31 -8.49 -10.45
N ASP A 198 -11.31 -8.67 -9.14
CA ASP A 198 -10.16 -8.39 -8.31
C ASP A 198 -9.28 -9.63 -8.21
N ARG A 199 -7.97 -9.47 -8.10
CA ARG A 199 -7.04 -10.58 -8.09
C ARG A 199 -5.83 -10.36 -7.21
N LEU A 200 -5.25 -11.45 -6.76
CA LEU A 200 -3.96 -11.52 -6.11
C LEU A 200 -3.00 -12.30 -7.02
N GLN A 201 -1.91 -11.67 -7.43
CA GLN A 201 -0.87 -12.26 -8.26
C GLN A 201 0.42 -12.42 -7.47
N ARG A 202 1.23 -13.39 -7.86
CA ARG A 202 2.53 -13.71 -7.30
C ARG A 202 3.60 -13.66 -8.38
N ILE A 203 4.73 -13.05 -8.06
CA ILE A 203 5.92 -13.05 -8.90
C ILE A 203 7.07 -13.59 -8.07
N THR A 204 7.63 -14.72 -8.46
CA THR A 204 8.78 -15.31 -7.79
C THR A 204 10.07 -14.56 -8.12
N LYS A 205 11.15 -14.82 -7.36
CA LYS A 205 12.46 -14.22 -7.65
C LYS A 205 12.98 -14.53 -9.04
N ASP A 206 12.62 -15.69 -9.60
CA ASP A 206 12.96 -16.09 -10.97
C ASP A 206 11.93 -15.63 -12.01
N SER A 207 11.13 -14.63 -11.64
CA SER A 207 10.16 -13.95 -12.52
C SER A 207 9.02 -14.81 -13.04
N LYS A 208 8.67 -15.88 -12.33
CA LYS A 208 7.46 -16.67 -12.63
C LYS A 208 6.24 -15.98 -12.06
N VAL A 209 5.26 -15.75 -12.92
CA VAL A 209 4.00 -15.07 -12.59
C VAL A 209 2.89 -16.11 -12.47
N SER A 210 2.08 -15.99 -11.43
CA SER A 210 0.87 -16.80 -11.25
C SER A 210 -0.23 -15.99 -10.59
N THR A 211 -1.50 -16.34 -10.92
CA THR A 211 -2.66 -15.84 -10.19
C THR A 211 -2.88 -16.71 -8.97
N VAL A 212 -2.84 -16.12 -7.79
CA VAL A 212 -3.02 -16.82 -6.51
C VAL A 212 -4.51 -16.98 -6.20
N TRP A 213 -5.27 -15.90 -6.33
CA TRP A 213 -6.72 -15.88 -6.09
C TRP A 213 -7.39 -14.82 -6.94
N THR A 214 -8.63 -15.11 -7.34
CA THR A 214 -9.49 -14.21 -8.10
C THR A 214 -10.82 -14.03 -7.37
N TRP A 215 -11.25 -12.78 -7.19
CA TRP A 215 -12.54 -12.41 -6.62
C TRP A 215 -13.45 -11.86 -7.74
N PRO A 216 -14.38 -12.66 -8.28
CA PRO A 216 -15.27 -12.18 -9.34
C PRO A 216 -16.27 -11.12 -8.86
N ASP A 217 -16.57 -11.10 -7.58
CA ASP A 217 -17.46 -10.13 -6.93
C ASP A 217 -16.84 -8.77 -6.67
N ARG A 218 -15.54 -8.61 -6.96
CA ARG A 218 -14.82 -7.34 -6.90
C ARG A 218 -14.95 -6.62 -5.54
N PRO A 219 -14.47 -7.21 -4.44
CA PRO A 219 -14.62 -6.64 -3.10
C PRO A 219 -13.73 -5.44 -2.82
N GLY A 220 -12.85 -5.04 -3.73
CA GLY A 220 -11.92 -3.93 -3.59
C GLY A 220 -10.61 -4.33 -2.92
N VAL A 221 -9.85 -5.22 -3.56
CA VAL A 221 -8.53 -5.63 -3.04
C VAL A 221 -7.58 -4.44 -2.91
N ALA A 222 -6.84 -4.41 -1.83
CA ALA A 222 -5.94 -3.32 -1.50
C ALA A 222 -4.67 -3.85 -0.80
N GLY A 223 -4.29 -3.26 0.32
CA GLY A 223 -3.08 -3.60 1.05
C GLY A 223 -2.95 -5.09 1.37
N CYS A 224 -1.73 -5.59 1.31
CA CYS A 224 -1.43 -6.98 1.65
C CYS A 224 -0.19 -7.10 2.54
N VAL A 225 -0.11 -8.22 3.25
CA VAL A 225 1.07 -8.67 4.00
C VAL A 225 1.28 -10.14 3.68
N ALA A 226 2.50 -10.51 3.31
CA ALA A 226 2.89 -11.88 3.03
C ALA A 226 3.89 -12.35 4.09
N THR A 227 3.51 -13.37 4.84
CA THR A 227 4.34 -13.98 5.89
C THR A 227 3.81 -15.37 6.24
N ASP A 228 4.68 -16.28 6.68
CA ASP A 228 4.31 -17.62 7.15
C ASP A 228 3.37 -18.38 6.19
N ASN A 229 3.71 -18.39 4.90
CA ASN A 229 2.91 -19.02 3.84
C ASN A 229 1.46 -18.53 3.78
N THR A 230 1.24 -17.30 4.16
CA THR A 230 -0.06 -16.64 4.17
C THR A 230 0.06 -15.28 3.53
N VAL A 231 -0.91 -14.91 2.71
CA VAL A 231 -1.07 -13.53 2.24
C VAL A 231 -2.36 -12.99 2.82
N MET A 232 -2.24 -11.97 3.66
CA MET A 232 -3.39 -11.22 4.15
C MET A 232 -3.70 -10.11 3.16
N VAL A 233 -4.98 -9.93 2.85
CA VAL A 233 -5.44 -8.94 1.88
C VAL A 233 -6.61 -8.16 2.46
N ASN A 234 -6.54 -6.84 2.40
CA ASN A 234 -7.68 -5.98 2.68
C ASN A 234 -8.66 -5.95 1.51
N LEU A 235 -9.93 -6.11 1.84
CA LEU A 235 -11.06 -5.96 0.93
C LEU A 235 -11.82 -4.69 1.36
N VAL A 236 -11.52 -3.57 0.71
CA VAL A 236 -11.96 -2.23 1.15
C VAL A 236 -13.48 -2.11 1.13
N ASN A 237 -14.12 -2.54 0.04
CA ASN A 237 -15.56 -2.33 -0.15
C ASN A 237 -16.41 -3.19 0.80
N THR A 238 -15.94 -4.38 1.13
CA THR A 238 -16.65 -5.33 2.01
C THR A 238 -16.21 -5.25 3.46
N LYS A 239 -15.31 -4.32 3.80
CA LYS A 239 -14.83 -4.07 5.18
C LYS A 239 -14.22 -5.31 5.82
N LYS A 240 -13.44 -6.07 5.06
CA LYS A 240 -12.80 -7.32 5.52
C LYS A 240 -11.30 -7.29 5.34
N THR A 241 -10.61 -8.07 6.16
CA THR A 241 -9.25 -8.52 5.90
C THR A 241 -9.29 -10.05 5.89
N VAL A 242 -8.78 -10.64 4.81
CA VAL A 242 -8.81 -12.09 4.62
C VAL A 242 -7.40 -12.65 4.58
N ALA A 243 -7.26 -13.93 4.97
CA ALA A 243 -6.04 -14.70 4.81
C ALA A 243 -6.18 -15.67 3.65
N VAL A 244 -5.26 -15.59 2.71
CA VAL A 244 -5.08 -16.58 1.63
C VAL A 244 -3.92 -17.48 2.05
N ARG A 245 -4.21 -18.75 2.39
CA ARG A 245 -3.22 -19.70 2.87
C ARG A 245 -2.58 -20.43 1.70
N LEU A 246 -1.26 -20.60 1.76
CA LEU A 246 -0.46 -21.20 0.69
C LEU A 246 0.26 -22.45 1.20
N ALA A 247 0.40 -23.45 0.33
CA ALA A 247 1.28 -24.57 0.57
C ALA A 247 2.75 -24.10 0.54
N LYS A 248 3.52 -24.46 1.55
CA LYS A 248 4.89 -24.00 1.74
C LYS A 248 5.80 -24.30 0.54
N GLU A 249 5.67 -25.47 -0.04
CA GLU A 249 6.58 -25.93 -1.08
C GLU A 249 6.21 -25.45 -2.48
N THR A 250 4.92 -25.29 -2.76
CA THR A 250 4.41 -24.98 -4.10
C THR A 250 3.92 -23.55 -4.24
N GLY A 251 3.55 -22.89 -3.12
CA GLY A 251 2.87 -21.60 -3.15
C GLY A 251 1.43 -21.67 -3.64
N ALA A 252 0.88 -22.87 -3.82
CA ALA A 252 -0.51 -23.07 -4.23
C ALA A 252 -1.46 -22.78 -3.06
N VAL A 253 -2.65 -22.28 -3.39
CA VAL A 253 -3.69 -21.99 -2.39
C VAL A 253 -4.22 -23.31 -1.81
N THR A 254 -4.37 -23.36 -0.48
CA THR A 254 -4.82 -24.56 0.25
C THR A 254 -6.29 -24.55 0.62
N GLY A 255 -7.01 -23.45 0.34
CA GLY A 255 -8.44 -23.34 0.63
C GLY A 255 -8.96 -21.95 0.30
N ASP A 256 -10.23 -21.72 0.57
CA ASP A 256 -10.85 -20.41 0.38
C ASP A 256 -10.26 -19.37 1.33
N PRO A 257 -10.23 -18.08 0.95
CA PRO A 257 -9.80 -17.02 1.84
C PRO A 257 -10.62 -16.99 3.14
N GLU A 258 -9.91 -16.89 4.27
CA GLU A 258 -10.50 -16.87 5.61
C GLU A 258 -10.58 -15.43 6.13
N ALA A 259 -11.75 -15.02 6.63
CA ALA A 259 -11.90 -13.70 7.22
C ALA A 259 -11.16 -13.61 8.57
N LEU A 260 -10.21 -12.70 8.68
CA LEU A 260 -9.49 -12.38 9.92
C LEU A 260 -10.12 -11.18 10.63
N ARG A 261 -10.70 -10.28 9.88
CA ARG A 261 -11.39 -9.09 10.35
C ARG A 261 -12.65 -8.89 9.52
N THR A 262 -13.76 -8.58 10.18
CA THR A 262 -15.02 -8.22 9.53
C THR A 262 -15.60 -6.99 10.22
N ASP A 263 -15.86 -5.95 9.45
CA ASP A 263 -16.45 -4.64 9.82
C ASP A 263 -15.64 -3.79 10.80
N THR A 264 -14.87 -4.35 11.72
CA THR A 264 -14.08 -3.61 12.71
C THR A 264 -13.17 -2.58 12.01
N HIS A 265 -13.28 -1.32 12.39
CA HIS A 265 -12.65 -0.14 11.77
C HIS A 265 -13.10 0.17 10.34
N GLY A 266 -14.00 -0.60 9.74
CA GLY A 266 -14.60 -0.27 8.46
C GLY A 266 -13.72 -0.52 7.24
N HIS A 267 -13.56 0.50 6.41
CA HIS A 267 -12.84 0.45 5.15
C HIS A 267 -11.34 0.65 5.38
N VAL A 268 -10.57 -0.42 5.24
CA VAL A 268 -9.11 -0.43 5.46
C VAL A 268 -8.39 -0.64 4.14
N PHE A 269 -7.50 0.29 3.78
CA PHE A 269 -6.71 0.17 2.57
C PHE A 269 -5.33 -0.42 2.86
N ALA A 270 -4.47 0.32 3.57
CA ALA A 270 -3.11 -0.12 3.87
C ALA A 270 -3.10 -1.28 4.87
N LEU A 271 -2.19 -2.21 4.64
CA LEU A 271 -1.88 -3.30 5.55
C LEU A 271 -0.36 -3.46 5.59
N LYS A 272 0.23 -3.39 6.77
CA LYS A 272 1.69 -3.43 6.94
C LYS A 272 2.12 -4.34 8.07
N LEU A 273 3.20 -5.05 7.83
CA LEU A 273 3.94 -5.79 8.84
C LEU A 273 5.01 -4.88 9.42
N SER A 274 4.97 -4.64 10.72
CA SER A 274 6.03 -3.91 11.40
C SER A 274 7.24 -4.81 11.67
N PRO A 275 8.44 -4.24 11.86
CA PRO A 275 9.65 -5.02 12.12
C PRO A 275 9.56 -5.95 13.34
N ASP A 276 8.71 -5.63 14.32
CA ASP A 276 8.47 -6.46 15.50
C ASP A 276 7.42 -7.58 15.30
N GLY A 277 6.93 -7.74 14.06
CA GLY A 277 6.00 -8.82 13.67
C GLY A 277 4.52 -8.52 13.87
N ASN A 278 4.15 -7.31 14.28
CA ASN A 278 2.75 -6.90 14.39
C ASN A 278 2.20 -6.45 13.03
N ILE A 279 0.89 -6.59 12.86
CA ILE A 279 0.21 -6.22 11.61
C ILE A 279 -0.70 -5.02 11.87
N TRP A 280 -0.60 -4.02 10.99
CA TRP A 280 -1.24 -2.72 11.12
C TRP A 280 -2.06 -2.40 9.89
N GLY A 281 -3.23 -1.81 10.14
CA GLY A 281 -4.11 -1.28 9.10
C GLY A 281 -4.30 0.22 9.23
N ALA A 282 -4.69 0.84 8.12
CA ALA A 282 -5.03 2.25 8.09
C ALA A 282 -6.32 2.46 7.26
N THR A 283 -7.24 3.26 7.80
CA THR A 283 -8.60 3.38 7.27
C THR A 283 -8.75 4.49 6.24
N VAL A 284 -9.79 4.35 5.41
CA VAL A 284 -10.22 5.31 4.39
C VAL A 284 -11.71 5.64 4.50
N ASN A 285 -12.26 5.61 5.71
CA ASN A 285 -13.69 5.77 5.95
C ASN A 285 -14.21 7.14 5.52
N LYS A 286 -13.43 8.21 5.69
CA LYS A 286 -13.83 9.56 5.26
C LYS A 286 -14.07 9.64 3.75
N THR A 287 -13.22 9.04 2.93
CA THR A 287 -13.42 9.03 1.48
C THR A 287 -14.40 7.95 1.02
N ALA A 288 -14.56 6.88 1.79
CA ALA A 288 -15.57 5.85 1.53
C ALA A 288 -17.00 6.31 1.90
N GLY A 289 -17.14 7.41 2.67
CA GLY A 289 -18.43 7.95 3.06
C GLY A 289 -19.09 7.24 4.26
N ASP A 290 -18.31 6.52 5.05
CA ASP A 290 -18.77 5.68 6.16
C ASP A 290 -18.02 6.02 7.45
N VAL A 291 -18.03 7.30 7.81
CA VAL A 291 -17.20 7.87 8.88
C VAL A 291 -17.69 7.44 10.24
N GLU A 292 -16.80 6.90 11.04
CA GLU A 292 -17.01 6.66 12.48
C GLU A 292 -16.30 7.73 13.31
N LYS A 293 -16.65 7.76 14.59
CA LYS A 293 -15.98 8.63 15.55
C LYS A 293 -14.47 8.33 15.57
N PHE A 294 -13.64 9.36 15.51
CA PHE A 294 -12.18 9.30 15.50
C PHE A 294 -11.53 8.89 14.17
N ASP A 295 -12.30 8.73 13.10
CA ASP A 295 -11.71 8.43 11.79
C ASP A 295 -10.90 9.61 11.22
N ASP A 296 -9.92 9.28 10.39
CA ASP A 296 -9.43 7.95 10.04
C ASP A 296 -8.33 7.52 11.01
N VAL A 297 -8.11 6.21 11.12
CA VAL A 297 -7.24 5.64 12.16
C VAL A 297 -6.15 4.73 11.58
N VAL A 298 -5.05 4.64 12.32
CA VAL A 298 -4.04 3.57 12.17
C VAL A 298 -4.15 2.65 13.38
N PHE A 299 -4.38 1.37 13.17
CA PHE A 299 -4.73 0.43 14.22
C PHE A 299 -4.02 -0.93 14.09
N PRO A 300 -3.77 -1.63 15.20
CA PRO A 300 -3.25 -3.00 15.16
C PRO A 300 -4.38 -3.97 14.76
N LEU A 301 -4.09 -4.85 13.79
CA LEU A 301 -5.07 -5.84 13.35
C LEU A 301 -5.35 -6.88 14.44
N PHE A 302 -4.32 -7.25 15.21
CA PHE A 302 -4.40 -8.19 16.33
C PHE A 302 -3.93 -7.52 17.63
N PRO A 303 -4.82 -6.80 18.35
CA PRO A 303 -4.42 -6.00 19.52
C PRO A 303 -3.82 -6.83 20.66
N GLN A 304 -4.11 -8.12 20.72
CA GLN A 304 -3.63 -9.05 21.76
C GLN A 304 -2.25 -9.65 21.45
N GLY A 305 -1.62 -9.23 20.35
CA GLY A 305 -0.33 -9.74 19.90
C GLY A 305 -0.44 -11.07 19.15
N GLY A 306 0.45 -11.24 18.17
CA GLY A 306 0.61 -12.49 17.43
C GLY A 306 -0.39 -12.70 16.30
N PHE A 307 0.13 -13.23 15.22
CA PHE A 307 -0.62 -13.72 14.08
C PHE A 307 -1.30 -15.05 14.45
N PRO A 308 -2.61 -15.22 14.20
CA PRO A 308 -3.24 -16.52 14.44
C PRO A 308 -2.62 -17.58 13.54
N ARG A 309 -1.85 -18.48 14.12
CA ARG A 309 -1.33 -19.65 13.40
C ARG A 309 -2.48 -20.56 13.03
N SER A 310 -2.37 -21.18 11.86
CA SER A 310 -3.30 -22.24 11.47
C SER A 310 -3.38 -23.30 12.59
N THR A 311 -4.60 -23.75 12.88
CA THR A 311 -4.84 -24.83 13.87
C THR A 311 -4.30 -26.19 13.41
N ASP A 312 -3.74 -26.27 12.19
CA ASP A 312 -3.24 -27.50 11.58
C ASP A 312 -1.77 -27.84 11.92
N ASP A 313 -1.09 -26.97 12.70
CA ASP A 313 0.29 -27.25 13.17
C ASP A 313 0.33 -28.08 14.46
N LYS A 314 -0.68 -28.91 14.72
CA LYS A 314 -0.65 -29.91 15.78
C LYS A 314 -0.57 -31.32 15.21
N THR A 315 0.59 -31.72 14.72
CA THR A 315 1.04 -33.11 14.71
C THR A 315 2.55 -33.17 14.79
#